data_4f9a1afdd860c5af1b2506f5190d8396
#
_entry.id   4f9a1afdd860c5af1b2506f5190d8396
#
_cell.length_a   1.000
_cell.length_b   1.000
_cell.length_c   1.000
_cell.angle_alpha   90.00
_cell.angle_beta   90.00
_cell.angle_gamma   90.00
#
_symmetry.space_group_name_H-M   'P 1'
#
loop_
_entity.id
_entity.type
_entity.pdbx_description
1 polymer ?
#
loop_
_entity_poly.entity_id
_entity_poly.type
_entity_poly.pdbx_seq_one_letter_code
_entity_poly.pdbx_strand_id
1 'polypeptide(L)'
;FKKDDKVIALMGGMGRSFDGGYQEYALLPTKNVFYAKTNLDWIELGAVPETFFTAYGSLFECLNLEANDSILVRGGTSATGIVAIQLAKSIGCKIIATTRKEEKIEFLKEIGADFVIIDNGEISKKVKEIYPKGVSKVLELVGTNVIDDSMKTLAHKGILCLTGILGSKVASSNFDIIKTIPNGCYLTSFFSNYPNKEIMDKIFNHIEKYNIKPVISKVFNIGEISKAHLLMESNNANGKIVVLV
;
A
#
# COMPACT_ATOMS: atom_id res chain seq x y z
N PHE A 1 -9.94 -3.38 -26.87
CA PHE A 1 -11.01 -2.63 -26.16
C PHE A 1 -12.05 -2.16 -27.14
N LYS A 2 -13.29 -2.03 -26.69
CA LYS A 2 -14.42 -1.53 -27.45
C LYS A 2 -14.98 -0.30 -26.72
N LYS A 3 -15.79 0.49 -27.45
CA LYS A 3 -16.58 1.54 -26.81
C LYS A 3 -17.44 0.94 -25.68
N ASP A 4 -17.55 1.67 -24.58
CA ASP A 4 -18.29 1.30 -23.35
C ASP A 4 -17.68 0.16 -22.50
N ASP A 5 -16.49 -0.35 -22.85
CA ASP A 5 -15.74 -1.21 -21.95
C ASP A 5 -15.37 -0.47 -20.67
N LYS A 6 -15.68 -1.05 -19.50
CA LYS A 6 -15.24 -0.53 -18.19
C LYS A 6 -13.76 -0.87 -17.99
N VAL A 7 -12.93 0.16 -17.95
CA VAL A 7 -11.47 0.02 -17.87
C VAL A 7 -10.88 0.89 -16.77
N ILE A 8 -9.68 0.52 -16.34
CA ILE A 8 -8.80 1.34 -15.51
C ILE A 8 -7.45 1.51 -16.20
N ALA A 9 -6.71 2.53 -15.82
CA ALA A 9 -5.34 2.74 -16.25
C ALA A 9 -4.46 3.13 -15.07
N LEU A 10 -3.21 2.69 -15.08
CA LEU A 10 -2.26 3.02 -14.02
C LEU A 10 -0.81 2.94 -14.49
N MET A 11 0.05 3.69 -13.81
CA MET A 11 1.52 3.60 -13.86
C MET A 11 2.13 3.65 -15.27
N GLY A 12 3.30 3.03 -15.47
CA GLY A 12 3.99 2.95 -16.77
C GLY A 12 4.36 4.30 -17.38
N GLY A 13 4.51 5.34 -16.55
CA GLY A 13 4.84 6.69 -16.98
C GLY A 13 3.66 7.66 -17.07
N MET A 14 2.40 7.19 -16.86
CA MET A 14 1.20 8.05 -16.84
C MET A 14 1.33 9.14 -15.77
N GLY A 15 1.09 10.39 -16.16
CA GLY A 15 1.25 11.57 -15.31
C GLY A 15 2.71 11.98 -15.05
N ARG A 16 3.69 11.36 -15.73
CA ARG A 16 5.13 11.66 -15.61
C ARG A 16 5.81 11.82 -16.96
N SER A 17 5.77 10.78 -17.80
CA SER A 17 6.39 10.78 -19.14
C SER A 17 5.40 11.16 -20.23
N PHE A 18 4.13 11.13 -19.94
CA PHE A 18 3.02 11.55 -20.78
C PHE A 18 1.84 11.95 -19.87
N ASP A 19 0.77 12.52 -20.44
CA ASP A 19 -0.35 13.08 -19.72
C ASP A 19 -1.02 12.08 -18.75
N GLY A 20 -1.47 12.60 -17.60
CA GLY A 20 -2.06 11.83 -16.52
C GLY A 20 -3.59 11.78 -16.59
N GLY A 21 -4.23 11.55 -15.42
CA GLY A 21 -5.68 11.38 -15.31
C GLY A 21 -6.48 12.67 -15.05
N TYR A 22 -5.85 13.86 -15.01
CA TYR A 22 -6.55 15.12 -14.77
C TYR A 22 -7.15 15.69 -16.06
N GLN A 23 -7.98 14.90 -16.73
CA GLN A 23 -8.59 15.24 -18.03
C GLN A 23 -9.82 14.35 -18.26
N GLU A 24 -10.77 14.83 -19.03
CA GLU A 24 -12.00 14.10 -19.40
C GLU A 24 -11.72 12.91 -20.33
N TYR A 25 -10.71 13.04 -21.19
CA TYR A 25 -10.28 12.02 -22.15
C TYR A 25 -8.77 11.85 -22.09
N ALA A 26 -8.29 10.62 -21.99
CA ALA A 26 -6.87 10.31 -21.93
C ALA A 26 -6.43 9.43 -23.11
N LEU A 27 -5.36 9.83 -23.80
CA LEU A 27 -4.69 8.96 -24.76
C LEU A 27 -3.63 8.12 -24.05
N LEU A 28 -3.83 6.81 -23.99
CA LEU A 28 -3.00 5.92 -23.18
C LEU A 28 -2.45 4.76 -24.00
N PRO A 29 -1.20 4.32 -23.71
CA PRO A 29 -0.69 3.06 -24.25
C PRO A 29 -1.58 1.90 -23.76
N THR A 30 -1.97 1.00 -24.66
CA THR A 30 -2.86 -0.13 -24.33
C THR A 30 -2.31 -1.04 -23.23
N LYS A 31 -0.98 -1.14 -23.08
CA LYS A 31 -0.31 -1.89 -22.02
C LYS A 31 -0.57 -1.36 -20.60
N ASN A 32 -1.04 -0.11 -20.49
CA ASN A 32 -1.35 0.54 -19.21
C ASN A 32 -2.85 0.47 -18.87
N VAL A 33 -3.68 -0.10 -19.76
CA VAL A 33 -5.13 -0.15 -19.64
C VAL A 33 -5.58 -1.59 -19.37
N PHE A 34 -6.48 -1.77 -18.41
CA PHE A 34 -6.95 -3.07 -17.96
C PHE A 34 -8.47 -3.08 -17.82
N TYR A 35 -9.12 -4.19 -18.16
CA TYR A 35 -10.54 -4.36 -17.89
C TYR A 35 -10.84 -4.35 -16.39
N ALA A 36 -11.81 -3.53 -16.00
CA ALA A 36 -12.31 -3.48 -14.62
C ALA A 36 -13.48 -4.47 -14.45
N LYS A 37 -13.15 -5.74 -14.17
CA LYS A 37 -14.15 -6.80 -13.93
C LYS A 37 -14.62 -6.75 -12.49
N THR A 38 -15.49 -5.79 -12.17
CA THR A 38 -15.95 -5.54 -10.81
C THR A 38 -17.31 -4.85 -10.76
N ASN A 39 -18.04 -5.07 -9.65
CA ASN A 39 -19.29 -4.38 -9.33
C ASN A 39 -19.09 -3.04 -8.59
N LEU A 40 -17.84 -2.64 -8.31
CA LEU A 40 -17.54 -1.34 -7.72
C LEU A 40 -18.11 -0.20 -8.58
N ASP A 41 -18.66 0.83 -7.95
CA ASP A 41 -19.04 2.06 -8.65
C ASP A 41 -17.80 2.82 -9.15
N TRP A 42 -18.01 3.92 -9.90
CA TRP A 42 -16.90 4.68 -10.48
C TRP A 42 -16.02 5.36 -9.43
N ILE A 43 -16.58 5.78 -8.29
CA ILE A 43 -15.85 6.42 -7.20
C ILE A 43 -14.99 5.38 -6.50
N GLU A 44 -15.55 4.23 -6.15
CA GLU A 44 -14.83 3.10 -5.58
C GLU A 44 -13.73 2.61 -6.54
N LEU A 45 -14.07 2.46 -7.83
CA LEU A 45 -13.13 2.01 -8.85
C LEU A 45 -11.95 2.99 -9.02
N GLY A 46 -12.20 4.30 -8.98
CA GLY A 46 -11.16 5.32 -9.04
C GLY A 46 -10.14 5.25 -7.90
N ALA A 47 -10.52 4.63 -6.78
CA ALA A 47 -9.64 4.43 -5.63
C ALA A 47 -8.76 3.17 -5.72
N VAL A 48 -9.00 2.27 -6.69
CA VAL A 48 -8.32 0.97 -6.80
C VAL A 48 -6.94 1.04 -7.46
N PRO A 49 -6.74 1.61 -8.68
CA PRO A 49 -5.68 1.20 -9.60
C PRO A 49 -4.29 1.10 -9.01
N GLU A 50 -3.73 2.21 -8.56
CA GLU A 50 -2.32 2.27 -8.13
C GLU A 50 -2.12 1.67 -6.74
N THR A 51 -2.98 2.03 -5.78
CA THR A 51 -2.80 1.60 -4.38
C THR A 51 -3.00 0.11 -4.19
N PHE A 52 -4.00 -0.49 -4.85
CA PHE A 52 -4.20 -1.94 -4.79
C PHE A 52 -3.10 -2.68 -5.54
N PHE A 53 -2.65 -2.18 -6.70
CA PHE A 53 -1.56 -2.81 -7.43
C PHE A 53 -0.27 -2.84 -6.59
N THR A 54 0.06 -1.71 -5.96
CA THR A 54 1.25 -1.60 -5.11
C THR A 54 1.14 -2.47 -3.87
N ALA A 55 0.01 -2.43 -3.15
CA ALA A 55 -0.20 -3.25 -1.96
C ALA A 55 -0.24 -4.74 -2.30
N TYR A 56 -0.98 -5.14 -3.32
CA TYR A 56 -1.12 -6.54 -3.72
C TYR A 56 0.22 -7.15 -4.14
N GLY A 57 0.96 -6.45 -5.01
CA GLY A 57 2.27 -6.91 -5.46
C GLY A 57 3.27 -7.01 -4.31
N SER A 58 3.26 -6.05 -3.38
CA SER A 58 4.11 -6.12 -2.19
C SER A 58 3.76 -7.31 -1.29
N LEU A 59 2.47 -7.54 -1.03
CA LEU A 59 2.02 -8.57 -0.11
C LEU A 59 2.13 -9.98 -0.71
N PHE A 60 1.62 -10.18 -1.93
CA PHE A 60 1.46 -11.53 -2.48
C PHE A 60 2.60 -11.96 -3.40
N GLU A 61 3.17 -11.04 -4.20
CA GLU A 61 4.27 -11.40 -5.10
C GLU A 61 5.65 -11.30 -4.43
N CYS A 62 5.83 -10.38 -3.46
CA CYS A 62 7.12 -10.17 -2.81
C CYS A 62 7.21 -10.78 -1.40
N LEU A 63 6.17 -10.63 -0.57
CA LEU A 63 6.16 -11.19 0.78
C LEU A 63 5.67 -12.63 0.82
N ASN A 64 5.04 -13.16 -0.23
CA ASN A 64 4.35 -14.45 -0.20
C ASN A 64 3.47 -14.55 1.04
N LEU A 65 2.58 -13.54 1.22
CA LEU A 65 1.71 -13.45 2.39
C LEU A 65 0.66 -14.55 2.36
N GLU A 66 0.56 -15.31 3.44
CA GLU A 66 -0.37 -16.42 3.61
C GLU A 66 -1.28 -16.21 4.82
N ALA A 67 -2.38 -16.96 4.88
CA ALA A 67 -3.27 -16.97 6.04
C ALA A 67 -2.50 -17.34 7.32
N ASN A 68 -2.84 -16.66 8.43
CA ASN A 68 -2.20 -16.78 9.74
C ASN A 68 -0.78 -16.21 9.86
N ASP A 69 -0.21 -15.62 8.80
CA ASP A 69 1.00 -14.83 8.94
C ASP A 69 0.81 -13.67 9.93
N SER A 70 1.89 -13.30 10.61
CA SER A 70 1.98 -12.03 11.35
C SER A 70 2.66 -10.99 10.47
N ILE A 71 1.99 -9.87 10.23
CA ILE A 71 2.54 -8.81 9.39
C ILE A 71 2.60 -7.47 10.13
N LEU A 72 3.73 -6.79 9.99
CA LEU A 72 3.90 -5.38 10.33
C LEU A 72 3.69 -4.53 9.06
N VAL A 73 2.69 -3.64 9.09
CA VAL A 73 2.49 -2.61 8.06
C VAL A 73 3.02 -1.29 8.60
N ARG A 74 4.27 -0.96 8.31
CA ARG A 74 4.90 0.30 8.73
C ARG A 74 4.51 1.43 7.77
N GLY A 75 3.84 2.46 8.29
CA GLY A 75 3.18 3.50 7.49
C GLY A 75 1.71 3.16 7.19
N GLY A 76 1.02 2.54 8.15
CA GLY A 76 -0.35 2.02 8.02
C GLY A 76 -1.41 3.05 7.62
N THR A 77 -1.20 4.34 7.91
CA THR A 77 -2.14 5.43 7.56
C THR A 77 -2.00 5.97 6.14
N SER A 78 -1.00 5.51 5.38
CA SER A 78 -0.91 5.85 3.95
C SER A 78 -1.98 5.11 3.14
N ALA A 79 -2.33 5.62 1.96
CA ALA A 79 -3.32 4.97 1.09
C ALA A 79 -2.94 3.50 0.78
N THR A 80 -1.66 3.23 0.50
CA THR A 80 -1.15 1.86 0.28
C THR A 80 -1.19 1.03 1.57
N GLY A 81 -0.86 1.63 2.73
CA GLY A 81 -0.91 0.96 4.03
C GLY A 81 -2.33 0.53 4.43
N ILE A 82 -3.31 1.39 4.18
CA ILE A 82 -4.74 1.10 4.41
C ILE A 82 -5.17 -0.10 3.58
N VAL A 83 -4.88 -0.10 2.28
CA VAL A 83 -5.19 -1.22 1.39
C VAL A 83 -4.46 -2.50 1.82
N ALA A 84 -3.20 -2.39 2.22
CA ALA A 84 -2.42 -3.54 2.69
C ALA A 84 -3.04 -4.18 3.94
N ILE A 85 -3.52 -3.36 4.89
CA ILE A 85 -4.23 -3.84 6.08
C ILE A 85 -5.52 -4.57 5.68
N GLN A 86 -6.34 -3.99 4.78
CA GLN A 86 -7.57 -4.62 4.30
C GLN A 86 -7.30 -5.96 3.61
N LEU A 87 -6.31 -6.03 2.71
CA LEU A 87 -5.92 -7.25 2.00
C LEU A 87 -5.39 -8.32 2.95
N ALA A 88 -4.51 -7.97 3.89
CA ALA A 88 -3.98 -8.91 4.88
C ALA A 88 -5.08 -9.44 5.82
N LYS A 89 -6.00 -8.55 6.26
CA LYS A 89 -7.14 -8.93 7.11
C LYS A 89 -8.07 -9.91 6.40
N SER A 90 -8.35 -9.69 5.12
CA SER A 90 -9.27 -10.51 4.33
C SER A 90 -8.86 -11.98 4.25
N ILE A 91 -7.57 -12.28 4.35
CA ILE A 91 -7.03 -13.65 4.34
C ILE A 91 -6.70 -14.20 5.74
N GLY A 92 -7.00 -13.45 6.81
CA GLY A 92 -6.84 -13.92 8.19
C GLY A 92 -5.46 -13.73 8.80
N CYS A 93 -4.65 -12.79 8.31
CA CYS A 93 -3.38 -12.43 8.95
C CYS A 93 -3.58 -11.74 10.30
N LYS A 94 -2.53 -11.78 11.12
CA LYS A 94 -2.39 -10.98 12.35
C LYS A 94 -1.59 -9.71 12.03
N ILE A 95 -2.19 -8.54 12.27
CA ILE A 95 -1.70 -7.28 11.72
C ILE A 95 -1.25 -6.33 12.83
N ILE A 96 0.00 -5.91 12.80
CA ILE A 96 0.48 -4.70 13.48
C ILE A 96 0.53 -3.58 12.44
N ALA A 97 -0.13 -2.46 12.71
CA ALA A 97 0.00 -1.25 11.89
C ALA A 97 0.71 -0.15 12.67
N THR A 98 1.38 0.78 11.97
CA THR A 98 1.98 1.94 12.62
C THR A 98 1.37 3.26 12.16
N THR A 99 1.37 4.22 13.08
CA THR A 99 1.01 5.61 12.82
C THR A 99 1.87 6.55 13.66
N ARG A 100 2.04 7.80 13.23
CA ARG A 100 2.68 8.87 14.03
C ARG A 100 1.67 9.66 14.87
N LYS A 101 0.36 9.43 14.67
CA LYS A 101 -0.72 10.21 15.23
C LYS A 101 -1.63 9.33 16.07
N GLU A 102 -1.82 9.68 17.34
CA GLU A 102 -2.68 8.92 18.27
C GLU A 102 -4.14 8.88 17.81
N GLU A 103 -4.64 9.97 17.24
CA GLU A 103 -6.00 10.07 16.70
C GLU A 103 -6.31 9.11 15.54
N LYS A 104 -5.29 8.45 14.98
CA LYS A 104 -5.45 7.45 13.92
C LYS A 104 -5.50 6.01 14.42
N ILE A 105 -5.33 5.78 15.72
CA ILE A 105 -5.27 4.41 16.28
C ILE A 105 -6.57 3.67 16.03
N GLU A 106 -7.70 4.27 16.41
CA GLU A 106 -9.00 3.61 16.26
C GLU A 106 -9.35 3.36 14.79
N PHE A 107 -9.09 4.32 13.91
CA PHE A 107 -9.26 4.14 12.48
C PHE A 107 -8.47 2.92 11.93
N LEU A 108 -7.21 2.75 12.34
CA LEU A 108 -6.42 1.58 11.91
C LEU A 108 -6.98 0.25 12.43
N LYS A 109 -7.52 0.23 13.64
CA LYS A 109 -8.21 -0.95 14.18
C LYS A 109 -9.50 -1.25 13.42
N GLU A 110 -10.30 -0.24 13.12
CA GLU A 110 -11.56 -0.37 12.36
C GLU A 110 -11.33 -0.98 10.99
N ILE A 111 -10.24 -0.60 10.29
CA ILE A 111 -9.91 -1.16 8.97
C ILE A 111 -9.23 -2.53 9.04
N GLY A 112 -8.92 -3.05 10.24
CA GLY A 112 -8.50 -4.44 10.44
C GLY A 112 -7.18 -4.68 11.15
N ALA A 113 -6.47 -3.66 11.64
CA ALA A 113 -5.27 -3.87 12.44
C ALA A 113 -5.60 -4.48 13.81
N ASP A 114 -4.93 -5.57 14.19
CA ASP A 114 -5.09 -6.20 15.52
C ASP A 114 -4.34 -5.37 16.58
N PHE A 115 -3.20 -4.77 16.22
CA PHE A 115 -2.39 -3.92 17.09
C PHE A 115 -1.96 -2.65 16.33
N VAL A 116 -1.86 -1.54 17.06
CA VAL A 116 -1.37 -0.27 16.50
C VAL A 116 -0.25 0.26 17.38
N ILE A 117 0.86 0.64 16.75
CA ILE A 117 2.04 1.20 17.42
C ILE A 117 2.24 2.64 16.96
N ILE A 118 2.47 3.54 17.93
CA ILE A 118 2.93 4.90 17.62
C ILE A 118 4.40 4.82 17.20
N ASP A 119 4.65 5.20 15.93
CA ASP A 119 5.96 5.15 15.29
C ASP A 119 6.73 6.46 15.53
N ASN A 120 7.74 6.37 16.35
CA ASN A 120 8.69 7.44 16.65
C ASN A 120 10.05 7.22 15.95
N GLY A 121 10.13 6.26 15.02
CA GLY A 121 11.36 5.86 14.34
C GLY A 121 11.97 4.56 14.88
N GLU A 122 11.70 4.21 16.12
CA GLU A 122 12.19 2.97 16.78
C GLU A 122 11.00 2.19 17.35
N ILE A 123 10.59 1.13 16.65
CA ILE A 123 9.42 0.32 17.02
C ILE A 123 9.75 -1.14 17.30
N SER A 124 10.97 -1.58 17.01
CA SER A 124 11.35 -2.99 17.07
C SER A 124 11.14 -3.62 18.46
N LYS A 125 11.39 -2.86 19.54
CA LYS A 125 11.12 -3.32 20.91
C LYS A 125 9.62 -3.54 21.14
N LYS A 126 8.77 -2.58 20.76
CA LYS A 126 7.30 -2.67 20.91
C LYS A 126 6.72 -3.82 20.09
N VAL A 127 7.24 -4.07 18.88
CA VAL A 127 6.84 -5.24 18.08
C VAL A 127 7.20 -6.54 18.80
N LYS A 128 8.37 -6.62 19.43
CA LYS A 128 8.79 -7.82 20.18
C LYS A 128 8.08 -8.01 21.53
N GLU A 129 7.49 -6.97 22.08
CA GLU A 129 6.57 -7.12 23.24
C GLU A 129 5.29 -7.85 22.82
N ILE A 130 4.80 -7.63 21.59
CA ILE A 130 3.61 -8.29 21.03
C ILE A 130 3.97 -9.67 20.48
N TYR A 131 5.05 -9.76 19.71
CA TYR A 131 5.58 -10.99 19.11
C TYR A 131 7.04 -11.18 19.53
N PRO A 132 7.33 -11.92 20.62
CA PRO A 132 8.68 -12.06 21.16
C PRO A 132 9.71 -12.61 20.18
N LYS A 133 9.28 -13.44 19.22
CA LYS A 133 10.12 -13.98 18.15
C LYS A 133 10.19 -13.08 16.92
N GLY A 134 9.46 -11.95 16.91
CA GLY A 134 9.26 -11.09 15.74
C GLY A 134 8.07 -11.50 14.88
N VAL A 135 7.82 -10.74 13.81
CA VAL A 135 6.77 -10.99 12.81
C VAL A 135 7.30 -11.73 11.59
N SER A 136 6.46 -12.52 10.91
CA SER A 136 6.89 -13.26 9.71
C SER A 136 7.07 -12.34 8.50
N LYS A 137 6.31 -11.25 8.42
CA LYS A 137 6.30 -10.34 7.27
C LYS A 137 6.36 -8.88 7.71
N VAL A 138 7.05 -8.05 6.92
CA VAL A 138 7.07 -6.59 7.10
C VAL A 138 6.85 -5.92 5.76
N LEU A 139 5.82 -5.09 5.67
CA LEU A 139 5.64 -4.14 4.58
C LEU A 139 6.16 -2.78 5.05
N GLU A 140 7.26 -2.33 4.45
CA GLU A 140 7.94 -1.08 4.80
C GLU A 140 7.57 0.02 3.79
N LEU A 141 6.79 1.00 4.25
CA LEU A 141 6.31 2.12 3.42
C LEU A 141 6.98 3.46 3.77
N VAL A 142 7.69 3.53 4.89
CA VAL A 142 8.38 4.76 5.31
C VAL A 142 9.69 4.94 4.55
N GLY A 143 10.45 3.86 4.38
CA GLY A 143 11.64 3.86 3.54
C GLY A 143 12.95 3.64 4.28
N THR A 144 14.05 3.99 3.62
CA THR A 144 15.41 3.64 4.05
C THR A 144 15.84 4.23 5.39
N ASN A 145 15.19 5.30 5.85
CA ASN A 145 15.51 5.94 7.13
C ASN A 145 15.23 5.05 8.36
N VAL A 146 14.33 4.09 8.23
CA VAL A 146 13.88 3.23 9.34
C VAL A 146 14.08 1.75 9.06
N ILE A 147 14.73 1.41 7.94
CA ILE A 147 14.87 0.03 7.48
C ILE A 147 15.60 -0.86 8.49
N ASP A 148 16.64 -0.33 9.16
CA ASP A 148 17.40 -1.07 10.17
C ASP A 148 16.53 -1.48 11.37
N ASP A 149 15.65 -0.59 11.80
CA ASP A 149 14.71 -0.88 12.89
C ASP A 149 13.61 -1.84 12.41
N SER A 150 13.11 -1.65 11.18
CA SER A 150 12.13 -2.56 10.58
C SER A 150 12.67 -3.98 10.42
N MET A 151 13.92 -4.14 9.97
CA MET A 151 14.56 -5.46 9.85
C MET A 151 14.69 -6.18 11.21
N LYS A 152 14.93 -5.46 12.31
CA LYS A 152 14.98 -6.02 13.66
C LYS A 152 13.64 -6.56 14.18
N THR A 153 12.53 -6.21 13.52
CA THR A 153 11.20 -6.72 13.88
C THR A 153 10.93 -8.13 13.36
N LEU A 154 11.71 -8.61 12.40
CA LEU A 154 11.50 -9.91 11.75
C LEU A 154 11.78 -11.09 12.67
N ALA A 155 10.98 -12.11 12.54
CA ALA A 155 11.27 -13.46 13.00
C ALA A 155 12.31 -14.14 12.08
N HIS A 156 12.93 -15.22 12.54
CA HIS A 156 13.80 -16.04 11.69
C HIS A 156 13.02 -16.54 10.44
N LYS A 157 13.64 -16.45 9.27
CA LYS A 157 13.04 -16.67 7.94
C LYS A 157 11.97 -15.64 7.54
N GLY A 158 11.81 -14.55 8.31
CA GLY A 158 10.90 -13.47 7.96
C GLY A 158 11.37 -12.69 6.72
N ILE A 159 10.43 -12.05 6.05
CA ILE A 159 10.65 -11.29 4.81
C ILE A 159 10.20 -9.85 5.03
N LEU A 160 11.05 -8.89 4.65
CA LEU A 160 10.70 -7.47 4.56
C LEU A 160 10.60 -7.07 3.09
N CYS A 161 9.48 -6.46 2.70
CA CYS A 161 9.32 -5.80 1.41
C CYS A 161 9.41 -4.29 1.58
N LEU A 162 10.45 -3.68 1.02
CA LEU A 162 10.59 -2.23 0.95
C LEU A 162 9.86 -1.72 -0.30
N THR A 163 8.80 -0.96 -0.09
CA THR A 163 7.94 -0.47 -1.18
C THR A 163 7.81 1.06 -1.16
N GLY A 164 7.70 1.66 0.03
CA GLY A 164 7.43 3.08 0.17
C GLY A 164 8.65 3.95 0.44
N ILE A 165 8.47 5.25 0.24
CA ILE A 165 9.45 6.31 0.49
C ILE A 165 8.81 7.49 1.24
N LEU A 166 7.84 7.25 2.11
CA LEU A 166 7.13 8.30 2.86
C LEU A 166 8.07 9.16 3.71
N GLY A 167 9.22 8.62 4.12
CA GLY A 167 10.28 9.35 4.83
C GLY A 167 11.18 10.21 3.94
N SER A 168 10.86 10.38 2.67
CA SER A 168 11.51 11.28 1.70
C SER A 168 12.97 10.95 1.32
N LYS A 169 13.51 9.79 1.72
CA LYS A 169 14.83 9.33 1.26
C LYS A 169 14.71 8.05 0.46
N VAL A 170 15.18 8.12 -0.78
CA VAL A 170 15.15 7.00 -1.75
C VAL A 170 16.37 6.10 -1.59
N ALA A 171 17.49 6.66 -1.14
CA ALA A 171 18.74 5.93 -0.98
C ALA A 171 19.37 6.19 0.40
N SER A 172 20.04 5.19 0.94
CA SER A 172 20.90 5.31 2.12
C SER A 172 22.35 5.10 1.69
N SER A 173 23.22 6.07 1.98
CA SER A 173 24.65 5.95 1.73
C SER A 173 25.36 5.00 2.71
N ASN A 174 24.69 4.64 3.81
CA ASN A 174 25.28 3.86 4.91
C ASN A 174 24.56 2.52 5.13
N PHE A 175 23.95 1.95 4.09
CA PHE A 175 23.27 0.66 4.19
C PHE A 175 24.28 -0.48 4.15
N ASP A 176 24.65 -0.98 5.33
CA ASP A 176 25.49 -2.18 5.47
C ASP A 176 24.61 -3.43 5.42
N ILE A 177 24.55 -4.05 4.26
CA ILE A 177 23.67 -5.19 3.98
C ILE A 177 23.87 -6.32 4.99
N ILE A 178 25.14 -6.64 5.34
CA ILE A 178 25.45 -7.78 6.23
C ILE A 178 25.03 -7.50 7.67
N LYS A 179 25.13 -6.26 8.12
CA LYS A 179 24.74 -5.88 9.49
C LYS A 179 23.25 -5.59 9.62
N THR A 180 22.63 -5.06 8.56
CA THR A 180 21.21 -4.66 8.58
C THR A 180 20.28 -5.86 8.45
N ILE A 181 20.60 -6.84 7.58
CA ILE A 181 19.74 -8.01 7.39
C ILE A 181 20.09 -9.07 8.44
N PRO A 182 19.17 -9.39 9.39
CA PRO A 182 19.43 -10.42 10.39
C PRO A 182 19.64 -11.79 9.73
N ASN A 183 20.46 -12.63 10.36
CA ASN A 183 20.75 -13.96 9.84
C ASN A 183 19.48 -14.78 9.57
N GLY A 184 19.35 -15.26 8.33
CA GLY A 184 18.23 -16.07 7.90
C GLY A 184 16.95 -15.27 7.58
N CYS A 185 17.01 -13.93 7.55
CA CYS A 185 15.91 -13.07 7.07
C CYS A 185 16.15 -12.65 5.62
N TYR A 186 15.09 -12.12 4.99
CA TYR A 186 15.10 -11.72 3.58
C TYR A 186 14.65 -10.28 3.42
N LEU A 187 15.28 -9.58 2.47
CA LEU A 187 14.88 -8.26 2.02
C LEU A 187 14.50 -8.32 0.53
N THR A 188 13.34 -7.83 0.21
CA THR A 188 12.84 -7.68 -1.17
C THR A 188 12.24 -6.30 -1.37
N SER A 189 11.85 -5.96 -2.59
CA SER A 189 11.18 -4.71 -2.90
C SER A 189 10.16 -4.90 -4.01
N PHE A 190 9.13 -4.05 -4.01
CA PHE A 190 8.15 -3.98 -5.08
C PHE A 190 8.19 -2.61 -5.74
N PHE A 191 8.43 -2.57 -7.05
CA PHE A 191 8.39 -1.37 -7.87
C PHE A 191 7.18 -1.39 -8.79
N SER A 192 6.17 -0.61 -8.48
CA SER A 192 4.84 -0.64 -9.11
C SER A 192 4.77 -0.08 -10.55
N ASN A 193 5.89 0.38 -11.13
CA ASN A 193 5.87 1.06 -12.44
C ASN A 193 5.53 0.16 -13.64
N TYR A 194 5.45 -1.15 -13.45
CA TYR A 194 5.21 -2.12 -14.52
C TYR A 194 3.91 -2.92 -14.25
N PRO A 195 2.73 -2.29 -14.42
CA PRO A 195 1.49 -3.00 -14.23
C PRO A 195 1.33 -4.10 -15.27
N ASN A 196 0.72 -5.21 -14.86
CA ASN A 196 0.42 -6.32 -15.75
C ASN A 196 -0.99 -6.87 -15.50
N LYS A 197 -1.52 -7.52 -16.53
CA LYS A 197 -2.89 -8.01 -16.52
C LYS A 197 -3.12 -9.10 -15.47
N GLU A 198 -2.16 -9.96 -15.24
CA GLU A 198 -2.30 -11.08 -14.31
C GLU A 198 -2.55 -10.59 -12.88
N ILE A 199 -1.73 -9.65 -12.40
CA ILE A 199 -1.90 -9.06 -11.06
C ILE A 199 -3.21 -8.27 -10.98
N MET A 200 -3.58 -7.53 -12.04
CA MET A 200 -4.85 -6.79 -12.05
C MET A 200 -6.08 -7.70 -11.98
N ASP A 201 -6.08 -8.80 -12.73
CA ASP A 201 -7.15 -9.81 -12.65
C ASP A 201 -7.20 -10.45 -11.23
N LYS A 202 -6.06 -10.76 -10.62
CA LYS A 202 -5.98 -11.26 -9.23
C LYS A 202 -6.55 -10.26 -8.23
N ILE A 203 -6.26 -8.96 -8.40
CA ILE A 203 -6.78 -7.89 -7.53
C ILE A 203 -8.30 -7.83 -7.60
N PHE A 204 -8.89 -7.76 -8.80
CA PHE A 204 -10.35 -7.72 -8.93
C PHE A 204 -11.01 -8.99 -8.38
N ASN A 205 -10.45 -10.16 -8.64
CA ASN A 205 -10.95 -11.41 -8.07
C ASN A 205 -10.87 -11.40 -6.53
N HIS A 206 -9.82 -10.82 -5.96
CA HIS A 206 -9.66 -10.70 -4.50
C HIS A 206 -10.70 -9.74 -3.91
N ILE A 207 -10.88 -8.57 -4.53
CA ILE A 207 -11.90 -7.57 -4.13
C ILE A 207 -13.29 -8.20 -4.11
N GLU A 208 -13.68 -8.90 -5.18
CA GLU A 208 -14.99 -9.55 -5.29
C GLU A 208 -15.14 -10.68 -4.27
N LYS A 209 -14.13 -11.57 -4.18
CA LYS A 209 -14.16 -12.73 -3.27
C LYS A 209 -14.37 -12.34 -1.81
N TYR A 210 -13.72 -11.27 -1.37
CA TYR A 210 -13.74 -10.84 0.03
C TYR A 210 -14.60 -9.59 0.26
N ASN A 211 -15.33 -9.13 -0.76
CA ASN A 211 -16.18 -7.94 -0.71
C ASN A 211 -15.45 -6.71 -0.15
N ILE A 212 -14.23 -6.45 -0.64
CA ILE A 212 -13.41 -5.35 -0.14
C ILE A 212 -13.91 -4.04 -0.76
N LYS A 213 -14.16 -3.05 0.10
CA LYS A 213 -14.47 -1.69 -0.30
C LYS A 213 -13.26 -0.80 -0.07
N PRO A 214 -12.78 -0.08 -1.13
CA PRO A 214 -11.70 0.90 -0.95
C PRO A 214 -12.10 1.97 0.06
N VAL A 215 -11.17 2.33 0.93
CA VAL A 215 -11.40 3.42 1.88
C VAL A 215 -11.18 4.74 1.18
N ILE A 216 -12.25 5.53 1.04
CA ILE A 216 -12.25 6.83 0.37
C ILE A 216 -12.33 7.93 1.43
N SER A 217 -11.34 8.81 1.44
CA SER A 217 -11.31 9.95 2.36
C SER A 217 -12.25 11.07 1.90
N LYS A 218 -12.15 11.43 0.63
CA LYS A 218 -12.99 12.50 0.04
C LYS A 218 -13.03 12.40 -1.48
N VAL A 219 -14.16 12.85 -2.03
CA VAL A 219 -14.38 13.00 -3.47
C VAL A 219 -14.41 14.48 -3.80
N PHE A 220 -13.73 14.88 -4.87
CA PHE A 220 -13.72 16.24 -5.42
C PHE A 220 -14.10 16.21 -6.90
N ASN A 221 -14.61 17.33 -7.42
CA ASN A 221 -14.69 17.54 -8.86
C ASN A 221 -13.35 18.09 -9.40
N ILE A 222 -13.07 17.91 -10.68
CA ILE A 222 -11.81 18.35 -11.30
C ILE A 222 -11.55 19.86 -11.10
N GLY A 223 -12.59 20.69 -11.10
CA GLY A 223 -12.48 22.11 -10.79
C GLY A 223 -12.00 22.43 -9.37
N GLU A 224 -11.98 21.44 -8.48
CA GLU A 224 -11.50 21.55 -7.09
C GLU A 224 -10.14 20.88 -6.87
N ILE A 225 -9.41 20.55 -7.94
CA ILE A 225 -8.16 19.79 -7.85
C ILE A 225 -7.14 20.38 -6.87
N SER A 226 -7.06 21.70 -6.76
CA SER A 226 -6.20 22.37 -5.79
C SER A 226 -6.56 22.04 -4.33
N LYS A 227 -7.86 21.93 -4.01
CA LYS A 227 -8.32 21.52 -2.67
C LYS A 227 -7.99 20.06 -2.39
N ALA A 228 -8.08 19.19 -3.41
CA ALA A 228 -7.68 17.78 -3.29
C ALA A 228 -6.18 17.65 -2.96
N HIS A 229 -5.31 18.42 -3.63
CA HIS A 229 -3.89 18.48 -3.34
C HIS A 229 -3.60 19.00 -1.93
N LEU A 230 -4.24 20.09 -1.51
CA LEU A 230 -4.09 20.64 -0.15
C LEU A 230 -4.45 19.61 0.93
N LEU A 231 -5.55 18.84 0.73
CA LEU A 231 -5.92 17.77 1.65
C LEU A 231 -4.85 16.67 1.68
N MET A 232 -4.31 16.27 0.53
CA MET A 232 -3.26 15.26 0.45
C MET A 232 -1.98 15.72 1.16
N GLU A 233 -1.53 16.95 0.92
CA GLU A 233 -0.32 17.54 1.51
C GLU A 233 -0.43 17.75 3.02
N SER A 234 -1.63 18.02 3.53
CA SER A 234 -1.88 18.15 4.97
C SER A 234 -1.68 16.86 5.77
N ASN A 235 -1.57 15.69 5.11
CA ASN A 235 -1.56 14.36 5.73
C ASN A 235 -2.78 14.07 6.63
N ASN A 236 -3.93 14.71 6.36
CA ASN A 236 -5.19 14.51 7.08
C ASN A 236 -6.18 13.58 6.36
N ALA A 237 -5.86 13.15 5.16
CA ALA A 237 -6.67 12.18 4.44
C ALA A 237 -6.65 10.81 5.17
N ASN A 238 -7.83 10.21 5.36
CA ASN A 238 -8.03 8.86 5.89
C ASN A 238 -8.48 7.94 4.76
N GLY A 239 -7.61 7.66 3.82
CA GLY A 239 -7.96 6.88 2.64
C GLY A 239 -7.60 7.59 1.33
N LYS A 240 -8.14 7.08 0.23
CA LYS A 240 -7.91 7.61 -1.11
C LYS A 240 -8.71 8.90 -1.33
N ILE A 241 -8.09 9.86 -2.00
CA ILE A 241 -8.79 11.03 -2.54
C ILE A 241 -9.14 10.71 -3.98
N VAL A 242 -10.42 10.85 -4.34
CA VAL A 242 -10.93 10.60 -5.69
C VAL A 242 -11.35 11.91 -6.33
N VAL A 243 -11.03 12.09 -7.61
CA VAL A 243 -11.42 13.26 -8.39
C VAL A 243 -12.32 12.79 -9.54
N LEU A 244 -13.48 13.41 -9.67
CA LEU A 244 -14.41 13.21 -10.78
C LEU A 244 -14.13 14.26 -11.87
N VAL A 245 -14.09 13.82 -13.11
CA VAL A 245 -13.90 14.64 -14.30
C VAL A 245 -15.20 14.83 -15.05
#